data_dbc8c45f2226e7bbc81ffb3735ecf19a
#
_entry.id   dbc8c45f2226e7bbc81ffb3735ecf19a
#
_cell.length_a   1.000
_cell.length_b   1.000
_cell.length_c   1.000
_cell.angle_alpha   90.00
_cell.angle_beta   90.00
_cell.angle_gamma   90.00
#
_symmetry.space_group_name_H-M   'P 1'
#
loop_
_entity.id
_entity.type
_entity.pdbx_description
1 polymer ?
#
loop_
_entity_poly.entity_id
_entity_poly.type
_entity_poly.pdbx_seq_one_letter_code
_entity_poly.pdbx_strand_id
1 'polypeptide(L)'
;RDRFGGFLHEMKAAGIMPDSQQLVTWPHSLSEEDALSTELTSFQQQLLALHQNGITALLAENDQVAELIFLACRTIGLRIPEDLCLCGFDDTSLSRSLEITSIHQDFESIGREASRILLSALENPAAEPEKIVLPVTLVPRASSLRMIKTES
;
A
#
# COMPACT_ATOMS: atom_id res chain seq x y z
N ARG A 1 -2.73 6.68 -10.21
CA ARG A 1 -4.04 7.37 -10.32
C ARG A 1 -5.19 6.38 -10.19
N ASP A 2 -5.09 5.23 -10.79
CA ASP A 2 -6.19 4.24 -10.83
C ASP A 2 -6.37 3.49 -9.50
N ARG A 3 -5.28 3.12 -8.78
CA ARG A 3 -5.35 2.48 -7.45
C ARG A 3 -6.01 3.39 -6.40
N PHE A 4 -5.60 4.65 -6.36
CA PHE A 4 -6.18 5.63 -5.45
C PHE A 4 -7.65 5.94 -5.81
N GLY A 5 -7.97 6.02 -7.09
CA GLY A 5 -9.36 6.17 -7.56
C GLY A 5 -10.26 5.01 -7.14
N GLY A 6 -9.76 3.76 -7.25
CA GLY A 6 -10.46 2.57 -6.76
C GLY A 6 -10.69 2.60 -5.25
N PHE A 7 -9.66 2.94 -4.47
CA PHE A 7 -9.78 3.12 -3.02
C PHE A 7 -10.87 4.14 -2.66
N LEU A 8 -10.84 5.34 -3.25
CA LEU A 8 -11.85 6.38 -2.99
C LEU A 8 -13.26 5.92 -3.38
N HIS A 9 -13.39 5.17 -4.47
CA HIS A 9 -14.68 4.64 -4.92
C HIS A 9 -15.30 3.71 -3.86
N GLU A 10 -14.54 2.74 -3.36
CA GLU A 10 -15.00 1.79 -2.36
C GLU A 10 -15.27 2.45 -1.00
N MET A 11 -14.41 3.38 -0.57
CA MET A 11 -14.64 4.14 0.67
C MET A 11 -15.94 4.93 0.60
N LYS A 12 -16.20 5.61 -0.53
CA LYS A 12 -17.44 6.33 -0.77
C LYS A 12 -18.67 5.40 -0.78
N ALA A 13 -18.56 4.24 -1.40
CA ALA A 13 -19.62 3.23 -1.42
C ALA A 13 -19.93 2.71 -0.01
N ALA A 14 -18.94 2.62 0.87
CA ALA A 14 -19.09 2.28 2.28
C ALA A 14 -19.58 3.45 3.17
N GLY A 15 -19.85 4.64 2.60
CA GLY A 15 -20.25 5.83 3.34
C GLY A 15 -19.10 6.52 4.09
N ILE A 16 -17.86 6.17 3.77
CA ILE A 16 -16.66 6.74 4.39
C ILE A 16 -16.03 7.72 3.39
N MET A 17 -15.89 8.98 3.79
CA MET A 17 -15.24 10.00 2.97
C MET A 17 -13.90 10.37 3.57
N PRO A 18 -12.78 9.86 3.00
CA PRO A 18 -11.45 10.22 3.47
C PRO A 18 -11.22 11.73 3.34
N ASP A 19 -10.74 12.35 4.41
CA ASP A 19 -10.30 13.75 4.41
C ASP A 19 -8.89 13.83 3.79
N SER A 20 -8.54 14.99 3.25
CA SER A 20 -7.20 15.28 2.75
C SER A 20 -6.11 15.15 3.84
N GLN A 21 -6.46 15.35 5.10
CA GLN A 21 -5.56 15.15 6.25
C GLN A 21 -5.25 13.66 6.54
N GLN A 22 -6.04 12.74 5.98
CA GLN A 22 -5.82 11.30 6.08
C GLN A 22 -4.92 10.77 4.95
N LEU A 23 -4.53 11.64 4.02
CA LEU A 23 -3.58 11.33 2.96
C LEU A 23 -2.17 11.68 3.43
N VAL A 24 -1.37 10.64 3.69
CA VAL A 24 0.03 10.80 4.08
C VAL A 24 0.91 10.68 2.85
N THR A 25 1.78 11.65 2.64
CA THR A 25 2.76 11.60 1.56
C THR A 25 4.12 11.22 2.16
N TRP A 26 4.70 10.15 1.66
CA TRP A 26 6.06 9.76 1.99
C TRP A 26 7.06 10.61 1.19
N PRO A 27 8.11 11.14 1.81
CA PRO A 27 9.17 11.84 1.09
C PRO A 27 9.94 10.90 0.16
N HIS A 28 10.03 11.25 -1.11
CA HIS A 28 10.63 10.40 -2.16
C HIS A 28 12.15 10.56 -2.31
N SER A 29 12.79 11.49 -1.60
CA SER A 29 14.21 11.76 -1.74
C SER A 29 14.97 11.67 -0.42
N LEU A 30 15.62 10.54 -0.21
CA LEU A 30 16.47 10.30 0.97
C LEU A 30 17.94 10.43 0.56
N SER A 31 18.41 11.65 0.23
CA SER A 31 19.78 11.85 -0.24
C SER A 31 20.77 12.37 0.80
N GLU A 32 20.32 12.75 1.99
CA GLU A 32 21.22 13.23 3.07
C GLU A 32 20.75 12.67 4.42
N GLU A 33 21.68 12.16 5.26
CA GLU A 33 21.37 11.52 6.57
C GLU A 33 20.60 12.44 7.53
N ASP A 34 20.90 13.73 7.52
CA ASP A 34 20.23 14.71 8.39
C ASP A 34 18.78 15.01 7.95
N ALA A 35 18.54 15.05 6.63
CA ALA A 35 17.20 15.19 6.08
C ALA A 35 16.35 13.95 6.41
N LEU A 36 16.93 12.77 6.28
CA LEU A 36 16.28 11.47 6.59
C LEU A 36 15.77 11.43 8.04
N SER A 37 16.55 11.87 9.02
CA SER A 37 16.15 11.85 10.43
C SER A 37 14.98 12.78 10.74
N THR A 38 14.97 13.97 10.12
CA THR A 38 13.90 14.97 10.28
C THR A 38 12.62 14.51 9.61
N GLU A 39 12.72 13.97 8.39
CA GLU A 39 11.59 13.46 7.62
C GLU A 39 10.96 12.22 8.29
N LEU A 40 11.79 11.31 8.82
CA LEU A 40 11.30 10.15 9.57
C LEU A 40 10.57 10.58 10.83
N THR A 41 11.09 11.56 11.57
CA THR A 41 10.43 12.10 12.78
C THR A 41 9.09 12.75 12.43
N SER A 42 9.04 13.55 11.35
CA SER A 42 7.80 14.16 10.87
C SER A 42 6.77 13.09 10.46
N PHE A 43 7.20 12.04 9.78
CA PHE A 43 6.35 10.93 9.39
C PHE A 43 5.80 10.17 10.59
N GLN A 44 6.63 9.88 11.60
CA GLN A 44 6.19 9.25 12.84
C GLN A 44 5.16 10.11 13.60
N GLN A 45 5.35 11.43 13.62
CA GLN A 45 4.36 12.35 14.20
C GLN A 45 3.03 12.33 13.45
N GLN A 46 3.06 12.24 12.13
CA GLN A 46 1.84 12.10 11.31
C GLN A 46 1.11 10.79 11.62
N LEU A 47 1.81 9.66 11.71
CA LEU A 47 1.20 8.37 12.05
C LEU A 47 0.54 8.41 13.45
N LEU A 48 1.22 9.02 14.42
CA LEU A 48 0.68 9.17 15.76
C LEU A 48 -0.57 10.07 15.76
N ALA A 49 -0.55 11.17 15.02
CA ALA A 49 -1.68 12.09 14.90
C ALA A 49 -2.87 11.41 14.22
N LEU A 50 -2.66 10.62 13.16
CA LEU A 50 -3.72 9.83 12.52
C LEU A 50 -4.38 8.86 13.51
N HIS A 51 -3.58 8.12 14.27
CA HIS A 51 -4.10 7.21 15.29
C HIS A 51 -4.89 7.96 16.38
N GLN A 52 -4.38 9.08 16.90
CA GLN A 52 -5.06 9.91 17.88
C GLN A 52 -6.38 10.50 17.35
N ASN A 53 -6.47 10.74 16.05
CA ASN A 53 -7.69 11.19 15.38
C ASN A 53 -8.65 10.04 14.99
N GLY A 54 -8.42 8.84 15.51
CA GLY A 54 -9.31 7.69 15.35
C GLY A 54 -9.14 6.89 14.05
N ILE A 55 -8.05 7.13 13.30
CA ILE A 55 -7.72 6.27 12.15
C ILE A 55 -7.23 4.93 12.66
N THR A 56 -7.83 3.85 12.17
CA THR A 56 -7.56 2.48 12.61
C THR A 56 -6.99 1.58 11.51
N ALA A 57 -6.89 2.07 10.28
CA ALA A 57 -6.33 1.31 9.16
C ALA A 57 -5.62 2.21 8.16
N LEU A 58 -4.54 1.71 7.58
CA LEU A 58 -3.75 2.37 6.55
C LEU A 58 -3.61 1.47 5.33
N LEU A 59 -3.79 2.05 4.14
CA LEU A 59 -3.46 1.43 2.87
C LEU A 59 -2.24 2.12 2.29
N ALA A 60 -1.14 1.38 2.18
CA ALA A 60 0.09 1.86 1.57
C ALA A 60 0.03 1.74 0.05
N GLU A 61 0.74 2.62 -0.64
CA GLU A 61 0.84 2.62 -2.10
C GLU A 61 1.48 1.32 -2.64
N ASN A 62 2.48 0.80 -1.91
CA ASN A 62 3.18 -0.44 -2.21
C ASN A 62 3.76 -1.06 -0.92
N ASP A 63 4.37 -2.23 -1.04
CA ASP A 63 4.94 -2.95 0.11
C ASP A 63 6.18 -2.28 0.72
N GLN A 64 6.96 -1.51 -0.06
CA GLN A 64 8.09 -0.76 0.48
C GLN A 64 7.61 0.34 1.43
N VAL A 65 6.56 1.07 1.04
CA VAL A 65 5.93 2.07 1.92
C VAL A 65 5.27 1.39 3.12
N ALA A 66 4.63 0.22 2.92
CA ALA A 66 4.05 -0.54 4.01
C ALA A 66 5.11 -0.99 5.04
N GLU A 67 6.30 -1.44 4.61
CA GLU A 67 7.41 -1.75 5.50
C GLU A 67 7.84 -0.53 6.32
N LEU A 68 7.99 0.63 5.66
CA LEU A 68 8.39 1.87 6.35
C LEU A 68 7.36 2.29 7.41
N ILE A 69 6.06 2.19 7.09
CA ILE A 69 4.98 2.43 8.05
C ILE A 69 5.08 1.44 9.22
N PHE A 70 5.27 0.15 8.93
CA PHE A 70 5.39 -0.90 9.94
C PHE A 70 6.53 -0.62 10.92
N LEU A 71 7.71 -0.30 10.40
CA LEU A 71 8.90 0.02 11.19
C LEU A 71 8.72 1.32 11.99
N ALA A 72 8.14 2.36 11.39
CA ALA A 72 7.86 3.62 12.05
C ALA A 72 6.86 3.43 13.21
N CYS A 73 5.76 2.71 12.98
CA CYS A 73 4.79 2.37 14.04
C CYS A 73 5.45 1.65 15.20
N ARG A 74 6.29 0.64 14.91
CA ARG A 74 7.03 -0.11 15.94
C ARG A 74 7.94 0.79 16.78
N THR A 75 8.60 1.78 16.15
CA THR A 75 9.52 2.71 16.84
C THR A 75 8.77 3.65 17.78
N ILE A 76 7.56 4.09 17.44
CA ILE A 76 6.72 4.98 18.27
C ILE A 76 5.76 4.23 19.19
N GLY A 77 5.85 2.89 19.25
CA GLY A 77 5.05 2.05 20.14
C GLY A 77 3.62 1.77 19.66
N LEU A 78 3.27 2.07 18.41
CA LEU A 78 2.01 1.66 17.81
C LEU A 78 2.10 0.20 17.36
N ARG A 79 1.11 -0.61 17.71
CA ARG A 79 1.05 -2.03 17.39
C ARG A 79 0.23 -2.26 16.12
N ILE A 80 0.74 -3.11 15.26
CA ILE A 80 0.03 -3.60 14.09
C ILE A 80 -0.27 -5.10 14.33
N PRO A 81 -1.53 -5.55 14.28
CA PRO A 81 -2.74 -4.82 13.83
C PRO A 81 -3.56 -4.13 14.94
N GLU A 82 -3.18 -4.22 16.24
CA GLU A 82 -4.03 -3.87 17.38
C GLU A 82 -4.43 -2.38 17.38
N ASP A 83 -3.47 -1.48 17.14
CA ASP A 83 -3.70 -0.04 17.15
C ASP A 83 -4.00 0.47 15.72
N LEU A 84 -3.29 -0.06 14.70
CA LEU A 84 -3.47 0.26 13.29
C LEU A 84 -3.39 -1.01 12.43
N CYS A 85 -4.40 -1.27 11.60
CA CYS A 85 -4.29 -2.26 10.52
C CYS A 85 -3.47 -1.69 9.37
N LEU A 86 -2.74 -2.55 8.65
CA LEU A 86 -1.90 -2.14 7.53
C LEU A 86 -2.08 -3.08 6.35
N CYS A 87 -2.25 -2.49 5.16
CA CYS A 87 -2.28 -3.20 3.88
C CYS A 87 -1.29 -2.57 2.91
N GLY A 88 -0.51 -3.39 2.22
CA GLY A 88 0.39 -3.02 1.15
C GLY A 88 -0.15 -3.37 -0.24
N PHE A 89 0.73 -3.32 -1.22
CA PHE A 89 0.48 -3.67 -2.60
C PHE A 89 1.76 -4.25 -3.20
N ASP A 90 1.68 -5.25 -4.11
CA ASP A 90 2.71 -5.98 -4.86
C ASP A 90 2.99 -7.40 -4.35
N ASP A 91 2.73 -7.73 -3.10
CA ASP A 91 3.00 -9.01 -2.45
C ASP A 91 4.47 -9.44 -2.59
N THR A 92 5.37 -8.56 -2.21
CA THR A 92 6.82 -8.79 -2.26
C THR A 92 7.31 -9.71 -1.14
N SER A 93 8.59 -10.08 -1.17
CA SER A 93 9.24 -10.81 -0.07
C SER A 93 9.24 -10.02 1.25
N LEU A 94 9.22 -8.67 1.18
CA LEU A 94 9.15 -7.79 2.36
C LEU A 94 7.83 -7.95 3.09
N SER A 95 6.71 -7.81 2.38
CA SER A 95 5.38 -7.97 2.99
C SER A 95 5.17 -9.36 3.58
N ARG A 96 5.71 -10.39 2.92
CA ARG A 96 5.67 -11.78 3.43
C ARG A 96 6.45 -11.95 4.73
N SER A 97 7.67 -11.40 4.81
CA SER A 97 8.53 -11.53 5.99
C SER A 97 7.98 -10.79 7.22
N LEU A 98 7.25 -9.71 7.01
CA LEU A 98 6.64 -8.89 8.06
C LEU A 98 5.17 -9.22 8.32
N GLU A 99 4.63 -10.27 7.70
CA GLU A 99 3.23 -10.66 7.79
C GLU A 99 2.26 -9.50 7.43
N ILE A 100 2.65 -8.67 6.44
CA ILE A 100 1.83 -7.57 5.95
C ILE A 100 0.84 -8.10 4.91
N THR A 101 -0.44 -7.86 5.12
CA THR A 101 -1.50 -8.05 4.12
C THR A 101 -1.16 -7.24 2.89
N SER A 102 -1.22 -7.85 1.71
CA SER A 102 -0.87 -7.17 0.46
C SER A 102 -1.74 -7.62 -0.70
N ILE A 103 -1.80 -6.80 -1.73
CA ILE A 103 -2.43 -7.14 -3.00
C ILE A 103 -1.37 -7.76 -3.91
N HIS A 104 -1.53 -9.05 -4.21
CA HIS A 104 -0.64 -9.77 -5.11
C HIS A 104 -0.88 -9.36 -6.57
N GLN A 105 0.20 -9.01 -7.26
CA GLN A 105 0.27 -8.88 -8.72
C GLN A 105 1.11 -10.02 -9.28
N ASP A 106 0.60 -10.70 -10.31
CA ASP A 106 1.38 -11.70 -11.04
C ASP A 106 2.36 -11.02 -12.00
N PHE A 107 3.53 -10.62 -11.46
CA PHE A 107 4.58 -9.96 -12.24
C PHE A 107 5.11 -10.81 -13.39
N GLU A 108 5.08 -12.15 -13.28
CA GLU A 108 5.48 -13.04 -14.38
C GLU A 108 4.50 -12.93 -15.54
N SER A 109 3.21 -13.00 -15.26
CA SER A 109 2.17 -12.83 -16.30
C SER A 109 2.20 -11.41 -16.89
N ILE A 110 2.44 -10.37 -16.07
CA ILE A 110 2.61 -8.99 -16.57
C ILE A 110 3.78 -8.92 -17.54
N GLY A 111 4.94 -9.47 -17.20
CA GLY A 111 6.13 -9.49 -18.07
C GLY A 111 5.90 -10.30 -19.34
N ARG A 112 5.24 -11.43 -19.25
CA ARG A 112 4.90 -12.29 -20.40
C ARG A 112 3.99 -11.57 -21.40
N GLU A 113 2.89 -11.00 -20.91
CA GLU A 113 1.93 -10.29 -21.76
C GLU A 113 2.51 -9.00 -22.35
N ALA A 114 3.29 -8.25 -21.60
CA ALA A 114 3.99 -7.08 -22.11
C ALA A 114 4.96 -7.43 -23.24
N SER A 115 5.72 -8.52 -23.07
CA SER A 115 6.64 -9.01 -24.11
C SER A 115 5.89 -9.48 -25.35
N ARG A 116 4.78 -10.21 -25.17
CA ARG A 116 3.93 -10.66 -26.28
C ARG A 116 3.38 -9.47 -27.08
N ILE A 117 2.83 -8.46 -26.41
CA ILE A 117 2.30 -7.24 -27.05
C ILE A 117 3.42 -6.52 -27.81
N LEU A 118 4.60 -6.38 -27.21
CA LEU A 118 5.73 -5.70 -27.86
C LEU A 118 6.15 -6.43 -29.14
N LEU A 119 6.31 -7.75 -29.10
CA LEU A 119 6.69 -8.54 -30.27
C LEU A 119 5.64 -8.44 -31.36
N SER A 120 4.35 -8.54 -31.02
CA SER A 120 3.26 -8.38 -32.00
C SER A 120 3.26 -6.99 -32.64
N ALA A 121 3.53 -5.93 -31.87
CA ALA A 121 3.62 -4.57 -32.40
C ALA A 121 4.83 -4.36 -33.32
N LEU A 122 5.93 -5.06 -33.07
CA LEU A 122 7.10 -5.03 -33.98
C LEU A 122 6.83 -5.75 -35.30
N GLU A 123 6.06 -6.85 -35.27
CA GLU A 123 5.67 -7.62 -36.46
C GLU A 123 4.60 -6.89 -37.29
N ASN A 124 3.69 -6.16 -36.62
CA ASN A 124 2.64 -5.40 -37.28
C ASN A 124 2.49 -3.98 -36.71
N PRO A 125 3.34 -3.03 -37.08
CA PRO A 125 3.34 -1.67 -36.55
C PRO A 125 2.06 -0.86 -36.81
N ALA A 126 1.22 -1.31 -37.73
CA ALA A 126 -0.05 -0.66 -38.07
C ALA A 126 -1.25 -1.22 -37.24
N ALA A 127 -1.02 -2.22 -36.38
CA ALA A 127 -2.07 -2.77 -35.55
C ALA A 127 -2.48 -1.78 -34.45
N GLU A 128 -3.76 -1.80 -34.08
CA GLU A 128 -4.26 -1.02 -32.94
C GLU A 128 -3.56 -1.48 -31.64
N PRO A 129 -3.25 -0.54 -30.72
CA PRO A 129 -2.65 -0.86 -29.43
C PRO A 129 -3.54 -1.80 -28.61
N GLU A 130 -3.00 -2.93 -28.18
CA GLU A 130 -3.70 -3.88 -27.31
C GLU A 130 -3.60 -3.44 -25.86
N LYS A 131 -4.71 -3.53 -25.11
CA LYS A 131 -4.77 -3.30 -23.67
C LYS A 131 -5.25 -4.55 -22.95
N ILE A 132 -4.42 -5.08 -22.05
CA ILE A 132 -4.76 -6.23 -21.22
C ILE A 132 -4.86 -5.76 -19.76
N VAL A 133 -5.89 -6.23 -19.06
CA VAL A 133 -6.04 -6.05 -17.61
C VAL A 133 -5.89 -7.42 -16.97
N LEU A 134 -4.84 -7.58 -16.15
CA LEU A 134 -4.60 -8.78 -15.38
C LEU A 134 -5.27 -8.69 -14.01
N PRO A 135 -5.82 -9.79 -13.48
CA PRO A 135 -6.43 -9.80 -12.16
C PRO A 135 -5.37 -9.66 -11.06
N VAL A 136 -5.80 -9.09 -9.93
CA VAL A 136 -5.02 -9.04 -8.69
C VAL A 136 -5.73 -9.83 -7.61
N THR A 137 -5.01 -10.27 -6.58
CA THR A 137 -5.56 -11.07 -5.48
C THR A 137 -5.15 -10.49 -4.13
N LEU A 138 -6.10 -10.31 -3.22
CA LEU A 138 -5.78 -9.96 -1.84
C LEU A 138 -5.18 -11.17 -1.12
N VAL A 139 -4.04 -10.98 -0.48
CA VAL A 139 -3.36 -11.97 0.38
C VAL A 139 -3.42 -11.47 1.82
N PRO A 140 -4.42 -11.91 2.61
CA PRO A 140 -4.57 -11.50 4.00
C PRO A 140 -3.44 -12.07 4.85
N ARG A 141 -2.90 -11.24 5.77
CA ARG A 141 -1.88 -11.62 6.76
C ARG A 141 -2.15 -10.92 8.09
N ALA A 142 -1.28 -11.15 9.07
CA ALA A 142 -1.46 -10.67 10.44
C ALA A 142 -1.71 -9.16 10.54
N SER A 143 -1.10 -8.33 9.68
CA SER A 143 -1.18 -6.87 9.77
C SER A 143 -2.58 -6.27 9.60
N SER A 144 -3.55 -7.02 9.09
CA SER A 144 -4.94 -6.55 8.94
C SER A 144 -5.96 -7.43 9.68
N LEU A 145 -5.51 -8.54 10.29
CA LEU A 145 -6.38 -9.48 11.02
C LEU A 145 -6.54 -9.06 12.48
N ARG A 146 -7.29 -7.99 12.70
CA ARG A 146 -7.59 -7.53 14.07
C ARG A 146 -8.51 -8.54 14.76
N MET A 147 -8.07 -9.10 15.88
CA MET A 147 -8.95 -9.88 16.74
C MET A 147 -9.99 -8.95 17.36
N ILE A 148 -11.23 -9.03 16.90
CA ILE A 148 -12.36 -8.37 17.56
C ILE A 148 -12.53 -9.07 18.90
N LYS A 149 -12.17 -8.41 20.00
CA LYS A 149 -12.58 -8.88 21.33
C LYS A 149 -14.10 -8.75 21.36
N THR A 150 -14.81 -9.85 21.23
CA THR A 150 -16.20 -9.93 21.63
C THR A 150 -16.23 -9.71 23.15
N GLU A 151 -16.69 -8.55 23.58
CA GLU A 151 -17.03 -8.31 24.97
C GLU A 151 -18.12 -9.33 25.36
N SER A 152 -17.78 -10.18 26.32
CA SER A 152 -18.70 -11.19 26.92
C SER A 152 -19.48 -10.53 28.03
#